data_6bc6e0e0be6421b93ea5a5be6f572f29
#
_entry.id   6bc6e0e0be6421b93ea5a5be6f572f29
#
_cell.length_a   1.000
_cell.length_b   1.000
_cell.length_c   1.000
_cell.angle_alpha   90.00
_cell.angle_beta   90.00
_cell.angle_gamma   90.00
#
_symmetry.space_group_name_H-M   'P 1'
#
loop_
_entity.id
_entity.type
_entity.pdbx_description
1 polymer ?
#
loop_
_entity_poly.entity_id
_entity_poly.type
_entity_poly.pdbx_seq_one_letter_code
_entity_poly.pdbx_strand_id
1 'polypeptide(L)'
;MISLTEDKRMLGYEALAPYPDISCFVTTRHGGCSVGNYASFNCTPYTGDDTECVRKNQEALRAALPAYPQELIIPFQTHSTDSLVIDETYQHATCSERHSMLQGIDALITDMPGYCICISTADCIPILLYDKQHRVVAAVHAGWRGTVNRLSLIHI
;
A
#
# COMPACT_ATOMS: atom_id res chain seq x y z
N MET A 1 -8.16 11.26 11.56
CA MET A 1 -7.53 9.91 11.59
C MET A 1 -7.50 9.41 13.02
N ILE A 2 -7.76 8.14 13.24
CA ILE A 2 -7.73 7.47 14.53
C ILE A 2 -6.51 6.55 14.63
N SER A 3 -5.92 6.41 15.82
CA SER A 3 -4.83 5.45 16.01
C SER A 3 -5.38 4.03 16.05
N LEU A 4 -4.80 3.14 15.26
CA LEU A 4 -5.15 1.71 15.21
C LEU A 4 -4.23 0.87 16.10
N THR A 5 -3.08 1.41 16.50
CA THR A 5 -2.10 0.76 17.40
C THR A 5 -1.69 1.69 18.53
N GLU A 6 -1.35 1.13 19.69
CA GLU A 6 -0.93 1.93 20.87
C GLU A 6 0.31 2.77 20.59
N ASP A 7 1.26 2.26 19.84
CA ASP A 7 2.50 2.92 19.47
C ASP A 7 2.35 3.89 18.29
N LYS A 8 1.14 4.09 17.80
CA LYS A 8 0.80 4.98 16.67
C LYS A 8 1.52 4.64 15.36
N ARG A 9 1.98 3.41 15.18
CA ARG A 9 2.58 2.99 13.91
C ARG A 9 1.56 2.91 12.78
N MET A 10 0.27 2.72 13.11
CA MET A 10 -0.83 2.66 12.15
C MET A 10 -1.96 3.62 12.54
N LEU A 11 -2.43 4.36 11.55
CA LEU A 11 -3.57 5.27 11.67
C LEU A 11 -4.65 4.87 10.67
N GLY A 12 -5.91 4.91 11.09
CA GLY A 12 -7.07 4.64 10.25
C GLY A 12 -7.79 5.91 9.83
N TYR A 13 -8.66 5.77 8.83
CA TYR A 13 -9.52 6.85 8.33
C TYR A 13 -10.94 6.66 8.84
N GLU A 14 -11.48 7.66 9.55
CA GLU A 14 -12.83 7.64 10.10
C GLU A 14 -13.91 7.47 9.02
N ALA A 15 -13.69 8.04 7.83
CA ALA A 15 -14.60 7.93 6.70
C ALA A 15 -14.78 6.48 6.20
N LEU A 16 -13.79 5.61 6.42
CA LEU A 16 -13.82 4.21 6.02
C LEU A 16 -14.13 3.24 7.18
N ALA A 17 -14.17 3.73 8.41
CA ALA A 17 -14.51 2.92 9.58
C ALA A 17 -15.90 2.23 9.54
N PRO A 18 -16.93 2.78 8.86
CA PRO A 18 -18.23 2.10 8.73
C PRO A 18 -18.23 0.84 7.86
N TYR A 19 -17.13 0.52 7.17
CA TYR A 19 -17.03 -0.61 6.26
C TYR A 19 -16.16 -1.71 6.88
N PRO A 20 -16.76 -2.71 7.57
CA PRO A 20 -16.02 -3.76 8.30
C PRO A 20 -15.40 -4.82 7.39
N ASP A 21 -15.74 -4.84 6.12
CA ASP A 21 -15.25 -5.77 5.10
C ASP A 21 -13.91 -5.34 4.49
N ILE A 22 -13.44 -4.14 4.82
CA ILE A 22 -12.11 -3.64 4.41
C ILE A 22 -11.26 -3.21 5.60
N SER A 23 -9.95 -3.29 5.44
CA SER A 23 -8.97 -2.68 6.35
C SER A 23 -8.26 -1.54 5.63
N CYS A 24 -8.43 -0.32 6.12
CA CYS A 24 -7.83 0.87 5.53
C CYS A 24 -6.96 1.59 6.55
N PHE A 25 -5.70 1.82 6.21
CA PHE A 25 -4.73 2.41 7.13
C PHE A 25 -3.63 3.17 6.39
N VAL A 26 -2.92 3.99 7.13
CA VAL A 26 -1.62 4.55 6.77
C VAL A 26 -0.61 4.23 7.87
N THR A 27 0.60 3.86 7.49
CA THR A 27 1.69 3.70 8.45
C THR A 27 2.33 5.04 8.78
N THR A 28 2.85 5.16 9.99
CA THR A 28 3.71 6.29 10.39
C THR A 28 5.16 5.80 10.39
N ARG A 29 6.07 6.70 10.72
CA ARG A 29 7.49 6.34 10.87
C ARG A 29 7.85 5.68 12.22
N HIS A 30 6.89 5.46 13.11
CA HIS A 30 7.16 4.96 14.46
C HIS A 30 7.14 3.43 14.55
N GLY A 31 7.89 2.89 15.51
CA GLY A 31 7.77 1.49 15.95
C GLY A 31 8.47 0.45 15.06
N GLY A 32 9.37 0.87 14.17
CA GLY A 32 10.16 -0.04 13.33
C GLY A 32 11.61 -0.21 13.78
N CYS A 33 12.40 -0.94 12.99
CA CYS A 33 13.81 -1.23 13.25
C CYS A 33 14.78 -0.54 12.29
N SER A 34 14.31 0.15 11.24
CA SER A 34 15.17 0.89 10.32
C SER A 34 15.83 2.07 11.03
N VAL A 35 17.01 2.45 10.58
CA VAL A 35 17.85 3.49 11.21
C VAL A 35 18.20 4.61 10.22
N GLY A 36 18.80 5.69 10.73
CA GLY A 36 19.24 6.82 9.90
C GLY A 36 18.08 7.49 9.17
N ASN A 37 18.21 7.69 7.87
CA ASN A 37 17.20 8.37 7.04
C ASN A 37 15.89 7.59 6.93
N TYR A 38 15.92 6.26 7.16
CA TYR A 38 14.75 5.37 7.07
C TYR A 38 14.08 5.10 8.41
N ALA A 39 14.56 5.74 9.48
CA ALA A 39 14.05 5.52 10.84
C ALA A 39 12.57 5.96 10.95
N SER A 40 11.73 5.03 11.40
CA SER A 40 12.05 3.68 11.86
C SER A 40 11.22 2.60 11.19
N PHE A 41 10.01 2.90 10.68
CA PHE A 41 9.06 1.91 10.16
C PHE A 41 8.95 1.96 8.63
N ASN A 42 10.09 1.92 7.95
CA ASN A 42 10.10 1.80 6.50
C ASN A 42 9.71 0.39 6.06
N CYS A 43 8.63 0.27 5.28
CA CYS A 43 8.13 -1.00 4.76
C CYS A 43 8.38 -1.17 3.25
N THR A 44 8.88 -0.13 2.56
CA THR A 44 9.13 -0.22 1.12
C THR A 44 10.53 -0.78 0.83
N PRO A 45 10.64 -1.79 -0.07
CA PRO A 45 11.93 -2.39 -0.40
C PRO A 45 12.77 -1.55 -1.40
N TYR A 46 12.24 -0.41 -1.85
CA TYR A 46 12.80 0.34 -2.97
C TYR A 46 13.58 1.59 -2.58
N THR A 47 13.86 1.78 -1.30
CA THR A 47 14.55 2.98 -0.78
C THR A 47 16.05 2.83 -0.59
N GLY A 48 16.60 1.62 -0.66
CA GLY A 48 18.00 1.35 -0.32
C GLY A 48 18.25 1.17 1.18
N ASP A 49 17.21 0.96 1.98
CA ASP A 49 17.29 0.58 3.38
C ASP A 49 17.80 -0.86 3.56
N ASP A 50 18.17 -1.23 4.77
CA ASP A 50 18.52 -2.61 5.12
C ASP A 50 17.36 -3.56 4.87
N THR A 51 17.58 -4.57 4.04
CA THR A 51 16.54 -5.49 3.58
C THR A 51 15.92 -6.30 4.73
N GLU A 52 16.73 -6.64 5.75
CA GLU A 52 16.23 -7.38 6.91
C GLU A 52 15.38 -6.48 7.82
N CYS A 53 15.72 -5.20 7.95
CA CYS A 53 14.87 -4.23 8.65
C CYS A 53 13.55 -4.03 7.91
N VAL A 54 13.57 -3.87 6.59
CA VAL A 54 12.33 -3.77 5.78
C VAL A 54 11.46 -5.01 5.95
N ARG A 55 12.05 -6.22 5.88
CA ARG A 55 11.32 -7.47 6.09
C ARG A 55 10.68 -7.55 7.47
N LYS A 56 11.40 -7.18 8.53
CA LYS A 56 10.88 -7.14 9.91
C LYS A 56 9.75 -6.12 10.06
N ASN A 57 9.89 -4.95 9.46
CA ASN A 57 8.84 -3.93 9.46
C ASN A 57 7.57 -4.41 8.73
N GLN A 58 7.72 -5.05 7.58
CA GLN A 58 6.59 -5.65 6.85
C GLN A 58 5.90 -6.75 7.66
N GLU A 59 6.66 -7.59 8.35
CA GLU A 59 6.09 -8.62 9.23
C GLU A 59 5.35 -8.01 10.43
N ALA A 60 5.92 -6.99 11.05
CA ALA A 60 5.26 -6.25 12.12
C ALA A 60 3.98 -5.54 11.63
N LEU A 61 3.97 -5.05 10.39
CA LEU A 61 2.77 -4.50 9.75
C LEU A 61 1.70 -5.57 9.58
N ARG A 62 2.04 -6.73 8.99
CA ARG A 62 1.10 -7.85 8.81
C ARG A 62 0.47 -8.30 10.12
N ALA A 63 1.30 -8.45 11.18
CA ALA A 63 0.86 -8.89 12.50
C ALA A 63 -0.07 -7.87 13.19
N ALA A 64 0.00 -6.60 12.82
CA ALA A 64 -0.84 -5.54 13.38
C ALA A 64 -2.20 -5.40 12.67
N LEU A 65 -2.39 -6.04 11.52
CA LEU A 65 -3.64 -5.99 10.77
C LEU A 65 -4.71 -6.89 11.41
N PRO A 66 -5.99 -6.52 11.34
CA PRO A 66 -7.10 -7.32 11.89
C PRO A 66 -7.20 -8.74 11.31
N ALA A 67 -6.81 -8.88 10.03
CA ALA A 67 -6.65 -10.16 9.36
C ALA A 67 -5.25 -10.20 8.73
N TYR A 68 -4.51 -11.27 8.97
CA TYR A 68 -3.16 -11.43 8.40
C TYR A 68 -3.27 -11.62 6.89
N PRO A 69 -2.72 -10.72 6.07
CA PRO A 69 -2.85 -10.80 4.63
C PRO A 69 -1.97 -11.89 4.04
N GLN A 70 -2.42 -12.49 2.95
CA GLN A 70 -1.62 -13.44 2.18
C GLN A 70 -0.36 -12.76 1.62
N GLU A 71 -0.51 -11.53 1.15
CA GLU A 71 0.59 -10.74 0.57
C GLU A 71 0.40 -9.25 0.86
N LEU A 72 1.52 -8.56 1.14
CA LEU A 72 1.64 -7.11 1.05
C LEU A 72 2.18 -6.78 -0.34
N ILE A 73 1.38 -6.12 -1.17
CA ILE A 73 1.76 -5.77 -2.54
C ILE A 73 2.19 -4.32 -2.57
N ILE A 74 3.49 -4.11 -2.75
CA ILE A 74 4.13 -2.78 -2.78
C ILE A 74 4.78 -2.60 -4.15
N PRO A 75 4.33 -1.70 -5.02
CA PRO A 75 4.89 -1.50 -6.35
C PRO A 75 6.17 -0.64 -6.31
N PHE A 76 6.98 -0.75 -7.35
CA PHE A 76 8.05 0.21 -7.63
C PHE A 76 7.47 1.43 -8.35
N GLN A 77 7.17 2.48 -7.60
CA GLN A 77 6.52 3.70 -8.06
C GLN A 77 7.50 4.62 -8.78
N THR A 78 7.07 5.22 -9.88
CA THR A 78 7.88 6.10 -10.72
C THR A 78 7.22 7.45 -10.99
N HIS A 79 6.14 7.79 -10.27
CA HIS A 79 5.30 8.97 -10.50
C HIS A 79 4.66 8.95 -11.90
N SER A 80 4.32 7.75 -12.37
CA SER A 80 3.62 7.50 -13.62
C SER A 80 2.11 7.66 -13.48
N THR A 81 1.38 7.27 -14.52
CA THR A 81 -0.08 7.10 -14.51
C THR A 81 -0.48 5.63 -14.64
N ASP A 82 0.48 4.73 -14.54
CA ASP A 82 0.24 3.31 -14.73
C ASP A 82 -0.38 2.69 -13.48
N SER A 83 -1.35 1.83 -13.73
CA SER A 83 -2.05 1.09 -12.69
C SER A 83 -2.02 -0.40 -12.97
N LEU A 84 -2.17 -1.19 -11.91
CA LEU A 84 -2.25 -2.64 -12.00
C LEU A 84 -3.46 -3.13 -11.21
N VAL A 85 -4.26 -3.97 -11.86
CA VAL A 85 -5.31 -4.75 -11.20
C VAL A 85 -4.68 -6.04 -10.66
N ILE A 86 -4.83 -6.25 -9.37
CA ILE A 86 -4.43 -7.48 -8.70
C ILE A 86 -5.62 -8.44 -8.78
N ASP A 87 -5.54 -9.36 -9.71
CA ASP A 87 -6.57 -10.33 -10.07
C ASP A 87 -6.03 -11.77 -10.07
N GLU A 88 -6.78 -12.69 -10.63
CA GLU A 88 -6.35 -14.09 -10.80
C GLU A 88 -5.09 -14.23 -11.66
N THR A 89 -4.86 -13.34 -12.63
CA THR A 89 -3.64 -13.34 -13.47
C THR A 89 -2.42 -13.06 -12.59
N TYR A 90 -2.50 -12.03 -11.73
CA TYR A 90 -1.46 -11.74 -10.76
C TYR A 90 -1.28 -12.91 -9.79
N GLN A 91 -2.37 -13.49 -9.28
CA GLN A 91 -2.32 -14.60 -8.33
C GLN A 91 -1.58 -15.82 -8.87
N HIS A 92 -1.77 -16.15 -10.15
CA HIS A 92 -1.15 -17.32 -10.78
C HIS A 92 0.25 -17.04 -11.35
N ALA A 93 0.67 -15.77 -11.40
CA ALA A 93 1.98 -15.38 -11.90
C ALA A 93 3.11 -15.88 -10.97
N THR A 94 4.25 -16.20 -11.55
CA THR A 94 5.49 -16.53 -10.82
C THR A 94 6.04 -15.31 -10.08
N CYS A 95 6.91 -15.51 -9.10
CA CYS A 95 7.55 -14.40 -8.38
C CYS A 95 8.26 -13.40 -9.32
N SER A 96 8.91 -13.89 -10.39
CA SER A 96 9.58 -13.04 -11.37
C SER A 96 8.59 -12.21 -12.18
N GLU A 97 7.48 -12.82 -12.62
CA GLU A 97 6.41 -12.12 -13.35
C GLU A 97 5.74 -11.07 -12.47
N ARG A 98 5.37 -11.40 -11.22
CA ARG A 98 4.82 -10.42 -10.26
C ARG A 98 5.77 -9.25 -10.06
N HIS A 99 7.08 -9.53 -9.88
CA HIS A 99 8.07 -8.46 -9.76
C HIS A 99 8.08 -7.56 -11.00
N SER A 100 8.00 -8.13 -12.21
CA SER A 100 7.93 -7.35 -13.45
C SER A 100 6.64 -6.55 -13.58
N MET A 101 5.49 -7.13 -13.19
CA MET A 101 4.18 -6.45 -13.23
C MET A 101 4.13 -5.23 -12.29
N LEU A 102 4.88 -5.24 -11.20
CA LEU A 102 4.90 -4.17 -10.20
C LEU A 102 5.88 -3.02 -10.54
N GLN A 103 6.60 -3.09 -11.67
CA GLN A 103 7.52 -2.03 -12.07
C GLN A 103 6.79 -0.84 -12.70
N GLY A 104 7.06 0.36 -12.18
CA GLY A 104 6.52 1.62 -12.71
C GLY A 104 5.04 1.88 -12.37
N ILE A 105 4.46 1.12 -11.45
CA ILE A 105 3.05 1.21 -11.09
C ILE A 105 2.84 2.21 -9.95
N ASP A 106 1.93 3.14 -10.14
CA ASP A 106 1.57 4.17 -9.15
C ASP A 106 0.13 4.04 -8.62
N ALA A 107 -0.64 3.04 -9.11
CA ALA A 107 -1.93 2.70 -8.54
C ALA A 107 -2.17 1.19 -8.57
N LEU A 108 -2.75 0.67 -7.48
CA LEU A 108 -3.15 -0.72 -7.36
C LEU A 108 -4.66 -0.80 -7.11
N ILE A 109 -5.30 -1.79 -7.71
CA ILE A 109 -6.75 -2.02 -7.61
C ILE A 109 -6.97 -3.51 -7.36
N THR A 110 -7.91 -3.89 -6.49
CA THR A 110 -8.28 -5.29 -6.32
C THR A 110 -9.70 -5.44 -5.72
N ASP A 111 -10.37 -6.52 -6.07
CA ASP A 111 -11.55 -7.05 -5.41
C ASP A 111 -11.25 -8.36 -4.65
N MET A 112 -10.00 -8.83 -4.69
CA MET A 112 -9.61 -10.11 -4.10
C MET A 112 -9.37 -9.99 -2.59
N PRO A 113 -10.08 -10.74 -1.75
CA PRO A 113 -9.83 -10.76 -0.31
C PRO A 113 -8.45 -11.36 0.03
N GLY A 114 -7.87 -10.87 1.12
CA GLY A 114 -6.60 -11.38 1.64
C GLY A 114 -5.35 -10.71 1.05
N TYR A 115 -5.50 -9.86 0.03
CA TYR A 115 -4.41 -9.05 -0.48
C TYR A 115 -4.42 -7.66 0.15
N CYS A 116 -3.26 -7.19 0.59
CA CYS A 116 -3.07 -5.84 1.09
C CYS A 116 -2.29 -5.04 0.05
N ILE A 117 -3.00 -4.23 -0.74
CA ILE A 117 -2.39 -3.34 -1.72
C ILE A 117 -1.87 -2.09 -1.02
N CYS A 118 -0.62 -1.73 -1.27
CA CYS A 118 0.07 -0.65 -0.59
C CYS A 118 0.68 0.33 -1.60
N ILE A 119 0.73 1.58 -1.23
CA ILE A 119 1.55 2.60 -1.90
C ILE A 119 2.47 3.25 -0.89
N SER A 120 3.64 3.66 -1.33
CA SER A 120 4.63 4.35 -0.48
C SER A 120 4.55 5.85 -0.74
N THR A 121 4.47 6.63 0.34
CA THR A 121 4.46 8.10 0.25
C THR A 121 5.46 8.69 1.23
N ALA A 122 6.11 9.78 0.85
CA ALA A 122 6.85 10.66 1.76
C ALA A 122 6.10 11.99 1.86
N ASP A 123 6.06 12.75 0.79
CA ASP A 123 5.39 14.06 0.65
C ASP A 123 4.23 14.05 -0.36
N CYS A 124 4.08 12.96 -1.12
CA CYS A 124 2.98 12.78 -2.04
C CYS A 124 1.68 12.41 -1.32
N ILE A 125 0.53 12.62 -1.97
CA ILE A 125 -0.79 12.38 -1.40
C ILE A 125 -1.22 10.93 -1.70
N PRO A 126 -1.52 10.10 -0.66
CA PRO A 126 -2.20 8.84 -0.86
C PRO A 126 -3.70 9.07 -1.09
N ILE A 127 -4.26 8.43 -2.14
CA ILE A 127 -5.71 8.38 -2.36
C ILE A 127 -6.13 6.93 -2.19
N LEU A 128 -7.06 6.69 -1.26
CA LEU A 128 -7.63 5.38 -1.01
C LEU A 128 -9.10 5.41 -1.40
N LEU A 129 -9.51 4.46 -2.22
CA LEU A 129 -10.87 4.37 -2.75
C LEU A 129 -11.50 3.03 -2.38
N TYR A 130 -12.79 3.05 -2.11
CA TYR A 130 -13.59 1.86 -1.91
C TYR A 130 -14.93 1.96 -2.64
N ASP A 131 -15.15 1.05 -3.59
CA ASP A 131 -16.45 0.81 -4.20
C ASP A 131 -17.19 -0.27 -3.40
N LYS A 132 -18.15 0.16 -2.58
CA LYS A 132 -18.95 -0.73 -1.74
C LYS A 132 -19.89 -1.64 -2.52
N GLN A 133 -20.28 -1.26 -3.75
CA GLN A 133 -21.19 -2.04 -4.57
C GLN A 133 -20.48 -3.24 -5.19
N HIS A 134 -19.27 -3.03 -5.69
CA HIS A 134 -18.46 -4.07 -6.33
C HIS A 134 -17.40 -4.67 -5.38
N ARG A 135 -17.25 -4.11 -4.17
CA ARG A 135 -16.27 -4.52 -3.15
C ARG A 135 -14.83 -4.41 -3.66
N VAL A 136 -14.57 -3.38 -4.46
CA VAL A 136 -13.26 -3.09 -5.01
C VAL A 136 -12.57 -2.03 -4.18
N VAL A 137 -11.29 -2.24 -3.89
CA VAL A 137 -10.42 -1.25 -3.23
C VAL A 137 -9.34 -0.77 -4.18
N ALA A 138 -8.92 0.48 -4.04
CA ALA A 138 -7.78 1.02 -4.76
C ALA A 138 -6.89 1.87 -3.86
N ALA A 139 -5.59 1.81 -4.12
CA ALA A 139 -4.56 2.64 -3.50
C ALA A 139 -3.78 3.36 -4.60
N VAL A 140 -3.78 4.70 -4.58
CA VAL A 140 -3.22 5.55 -5.63
C VAL A 140 -2.16 6.48 -5.04
N HIS A 141 -0.98 6.48 -5.61
CA HIS A 141 0.09 7.41 -5.31
C HIS A 141 -0.07 8.68 -6.14
N ALA A 142 -0.73 9.69 -5.59
CA ALA A 142 -0.96 10.96 -6.27
C ALA A 142 0.21 11.93 -6.04
N GLY A 143 1.34 11.67 -6.69
CA GLY A 143 2.42 12.63 -6.84
C GLY A 143 2.00 13.77 -7.80
N TRP A 144 2.73 14.90 -7.80
CA TRP A 144 2.35 16.05 -8.62
C TRP A 144 2.24 15.71 -10.13
N ARG A 145 3.13 14.86 -10.66
CA ARG A 145 3.10 14.42 -12.06
C ARG A 145 1.86 13.57 -12.35
N GLY A 146 1.57 12.58 -11.52
CA GLY A 146 0.37 11.74 -11.63
C GLY A 146 -0.91 12.56 -11.52
N THR A 147 -0.92 13.55 -10.63
CA THR A 147 -2.07 14.45 -10.45
C THR A 147 -2.32 15.32 -11.70
N VAL A 148 -1.28 15.92 -12.25
CA VAL A 148 -1.38 16.72 -13.49
C VAL A 148 -1.81 15.85 -14.67
N ASN A 149 -1.33 14.62 -14.75
CA ASN A 149 -1.69 13.64 -15.78
C ASN A 149 -3.00 12.88 -15.47
N ARG A 150 -3.73 13.30 -14.44
CA ARG A 150 -5.06 12.78 -14.06
C ARG A 150 -5.09 11.29 -13.67
N LEU A 151 -4.03 10.77 -13.04
CA LEU A 151 -3.98 9.37 -12.58
C LEU A 151 -5.23 8.96 -11.81
N SER A 152 -5.68 9.80 -10.87
CA SER A 152 -6.87 9.51 -10.06
C SER A 152 -8.19 9.58 -10.83
N LEU A 153 -8.22 10.14 -12.04
CA LEU A 153 -9.41 10.24 -12.89
C LEU A 153 -9.45 9.15 -13.97
N ILE A 154 -8.32 8.55 -14.32
CA ILE A 154 -8.24 7.52 -15.37
C ILE A 154 -9.00 6.25 -14.92
N HIS A 155 -9.12 6.02 -13.61
CA HIS A 155 -9.70 4.81 -13.01
C HIS A 155 -11.09 5.00 -12.42
N ILE A 156 -11.63 6.21 -12.51
CA ILE A 156 -13.02 6.50 -12.11
C ILE A 156 -13.94 6.44 -13.33
#